data_34f02abecbcbb6c8c83dd07eae0b5272
#
_entry.id   34f02abecbcbb6c8c83dd07eae0b5272
#
_cell.length_a   1.000
_cell.length_b   1.000
_cell.length_c   1.000
_cell.angle_alpha   90.00
_cell.angle_beta   90.00
_cell.angle_gamma   90.00
#
_symmetry.space_group_name_H-M   'P 1'
#
loop_
_entity.id
_entity.type
_entity.pdbx_description
1 polymer ?
#
loop_
_entity_poly.entity_id
_entity_poly.type
_entity_poly.pdbx_seq_one_letter_code
_entity_poly.pdbx_strand_id
1 'polypeptide(L)'
;MLRQYRLRDYRFRLVCYVFAITIIGILVIGSAEKSVQDQQIFGMVLGTVAMVVISLIDYNWVLKFYWLIYAFNLLLLLLVETPLGDGANGAVRWLNLGGFRFQPSELCKLCLILFFAKFFEKYKDILNTWKILGLSALLFGLPAFLVVNQPDLSTTISLCVIFVTVIFVAGLSWKLIGGALVVGIPAVVVFISLIMQPDQTIVEDYQRRRILAWLNPAVYADEAYQQQNSITAIGSGQLVGKGLNNNLVTSVKNGSFIAEPQTDFIFAVAGEELGFIGCATIILLLALI
;
A
#
# COMPACT_ATOMS: atom_id res chain seq x y z
N MET A 1 26.81 -5.22 -17.50
CA MET A 1 25.41 -5.57 -17.17
C MET A 1 25.33 -6.41 -15.91
N LEU A 2 25.94 -7.56 -15.85
CA LEU A 2 26.02 -8.33 -14.61
C LEU A 2 27.26 -7.86 -13.84
N ARG A 3 27.04 -7.30 -12.65
CA ARG A 3 28.14 -6.98 -11.73
C ARG A 3 28.80 -8.28 -11.29
N GLN A 4 30.11 -8.30 -11.02
CA GLN A 4 30.76 -9.41 -10.32
C GLN A 4 30.22 -9.44 -8.86
N TYR A 5 29.13 -10.21 -8.65
CA TYR A 5 28.52 -10.36 -7.34
C TYR A 5 29.40 -11.24 -6.46
N ARG A 6 29.77 -10.72 -5.32
CA ARG A 6 30.33 -11.53 -4.25
C ARG A 6 29.19 -11.96 -3.35
N LEU A 7 28.88 -13.25 -3.28
CA LEU A 7 27.83 -13.81 -2.40
C LEU A 7 28.00 -13.34 -0.93
N ARG A 8 29.23 -13.05 -0.52
CA ARG A 8 29.55 -12.51 0.82
C ARG A 8 28.92 -11.15 1.09
N ASP A 9 28.67 -10.33 0.07
CA ASP A 9 28.12 -8.98 0.20
C ASP A 9 26.58 -8.97 0.11
N TYR A 10 25.97 -10.15 -0.10
CA TYR A 10 24.53 -10.28 -0.18
C TYR A 10 23.87 -10.19 1.19
N ARG A 11 22.83 -9.40 1.30
CA ARG A 11 22.12 -9.15 2.56
C ARG A 11 21.14 -10.29 2.91
N PHE A 12 21.67 -11.49 3.22
CA PHE A 12 20.86 -12.65 3.58
C PHE A 12 19.88 -12.40 4.74
N ARG A 13 20.22 -11.50 5.68
CA ARG A 13 19.30 -11.13 6.78
C ARG A 13 17.97 -10.59 6.24
N LEU A 14 18.01 -9.69 5.24
CA LEU A 14 16.81 -9.15 4.63
C LEU A 14 15.96 -10.26 4.01
N VAL A 15 16.59 -11.18 3.29
CA VAL A 15 15.91 -12.33 2.69
C VAL A 15 15.24 -13.20 3.76
N CYS A 16 15.94 -13.49 4.86
CA CYS A 16 15.38 -14.25 5.97
C CYS A 16 14.15 -13.55 6.57
N TYR A 17 14.17 -12.21 6.74
CA TYR A 17 13.01 -11.49 7.27
C TYR A 17 11.83 -11.52 6.32
N VAL A 18 12.07 -11.34 5.00
CA VAL A 18 11.03 -11.44 3.97
C VAL A 18 10.42 -12.84 3.96
N PHE A 19 11.24 -13.91 4.02
CA PHE A 19 10.71 -15.27 4.09
C PHE A 19 9.93 -15.53 5.38
N ALA A 20 10.44 -15.07 6.52
CA ALA A 20 9.77 -15.25 7.81
C ALA A 20 8.38 -14.63 7.81
N ILE A 21 8.26 -13.37 7.37
CA ILE A 21 6.94 -12.69 7.32
C ILE A 21 6.01 -13.32 6.29
N THR A 22 6.54 -13.76 5.14
CA THR A 22 5.74 -14.42 4.09
C THR A 22 5.20 -15.77 4.57
N ILE A 23 6.01 -16.56 5.29
CA ILE A 23 5.59 -17.84 5.87
C ILE A 23 4.50 -17.61 6.92
N ILE A 24 4.67 -16.63 7.83
CA ILE A 24 3.63 -16.28 8.79
C ILE A 24 2.34 -15.88 8.05
N GLY A 25 2.44 -15.06 7.01
CA GLY A 25 1.31 -14.66 6.17
C GLY A 25 0.59 -15.84 5.54
N ILE A 26 1.31 -16.81 4.94
CA ILE A 26 0.73 -18.02 4.35
C ILE A 26 -0.01 -18.86 5.40
N LEU A 27 0.54 -18.99 6.61
CA LEU A 27 -0.10 -19.76 7.68
C LEU A 27 -1.39 -19.09 8.15
N VAL A 28 -1.37 -17.77 8.35
CA VAL A 28 -2.54 -17.01 8.81
C VAL A 28 -3.62 -16.94 7.71
N ILE A 29 -3.23 -16.72 6.44
CA ILE A 29 -4.16 -16.75 5.30
C ILE A 29 -4.79 -18.13 5.15
N GLY A 30 -3.98 -19.19 5.24
CA GLY A 30 -4.49 -20.57 5.16
C GLY A 30 -5.43 -20.93 6.31
N SER A 31 -5.27 -20.27 7.47
CA SER A 31 -6.22 -20.38 8.58
C SER A 31 -7.50 -19.59 8.34
N ALA A 32 -7.41 -18.40 7.74
CA ALA A 32 -8.56 -17.55 7.45
C ALA A 32 -9.42 -18.13 6.31
N GLU A 33 -8.78 -18.49 5.19
CA GLU A 33 -9.44 -19.01 3.99
C GLU A 33 -8.48 -19.95 3.22
N LYS A 34 -8.72 -21.23 3.34
CA LYS A 34 -7.84 -22.26 2.77
C LYS A 34 -7.77 -22.24 1.24
N SER A 35 -8.84 -21.82 0.57
CA SER A 35 -8.90 -21.77 -0.89
C SER A 35 -7.91 -20.74 -1.49
N VAL A 36 -7.52 -19.72 -0.71
CA VAL A 36 -6.60 -18.65 -1.13
C VAL A 36 -5.13 -18.98 -0.80
N GLN A 37 -4.90 -19.95 0.08
CA GLN A 37 -3.56 -20.32 0.54
C GLN A 37 -2.63 -20.75 -0.61
N ASP A 38 -3.13 -21.54 -1.55
CA ASP A 38 -2.34 -22.02 -2.69
C ASP A 38 -1.91 -20.86 -3.61
N GLN A 39 -2.78 -19.87 -3.78
CA GLN A 39 -2.44 -18.65 -4.53
C GLN A 39 -1.34 -17.86 -3.84
N GLN A 40 -1.37 -17.79 -2.50
CA GLN A 40 -0.33 -17.11 -1.72
C GLN A 40 1.02 -17.83 -1.79
N ILE A 41 1.02 -19.17 -1.76
CA ILE A 41 2.23 -20.00 -1.97
C ILE A 41 2.79 -19.76 -3.36
N PHE A 42 1.95 -19.77 -4.39
CA PHE A 42 2.37 -19.46 -5.76
C PHE A 42 2.97 -18.06 -5.85
N GLY A 43 2.33 -17.07 -5.22
CA GLY A 43 2.85 -15.70 -5.12
C GLY A 43 4.22 -15.62 -4.45
N MET A 44 4.45 -16.39 -3.37
CA MET A 44 5.75 -16.48 -2.70
C MET A 44 6.83 -17.05 -3.65
N VAL A 45 6.54 -18.12 -4.38
CA VAL A 45 7.49 -18.71 -5.33
C VAL A 45 7.82 -17.72 -6.44
N LEU A 46 6.80 -17.11 -7.06
CA LEU A 46 6.99 -16.11 -8.12
C LEU A 46 7.76 -14.90 -7.62
N GLY A 47 7.41 -14.37 -6.44
CA GLY A 47 8.10 -13.26 -5.80
C GLY A 47 9.56 -13.58 -5.47
N THR A 48 9.85 -14.79 -5.03
CA THR A 48 11.24 -15.26 -4.78
C THR A 48 12.05 -15.29 -6.07
N VAL A 49 11.48 -15.84 -7.16
CA VAL A 49 12.14 -15.84 -8.48
C VAL A 49 12.40 -14.40 -8.94
N ALA A 50 11.39 -13.53 -8.85
CA ALA A 50 11.52 -12.12 -9.21
C ALA A 50 12.59 -11.41 -8.37
N MET A 51 12.63 -11.64 -7.05
CA MET A 51 13.63 -11.10 -6.13
C MET A 51 15.05 -11.52 -6.56
N VAL A 52 15.28 -12.79 -6.87
CA VAL A 52 16.58 -13.28 -7.34
C VAL A 52 16.95 -12.63 -8.67
N VAL A 53 16.05 -12.61 -9.64
CA VAL A 53 16.31 -12.01 -10.97
C VAL A 53 16.65 -10.53 -10.85
N ILE A 54 15.84 -9.76 -10.10
CA ILE A 54 16.04 -8.32 -9.91
C ILE A 54 17.33 -8.04 -9.16
N SER A 55 17.71 -8.87 -8.18
CA SER A 55 18.96 -8.70 -7.43
C SER A 55 20.21 -8.85 -8.29
N LEU A 56 20.12 -9.54 -9.44
CA LEU A 56 21.22 -9.70 -10.41
C LEU A 56 21.34 -8.52 -11.39
N ILE A 57 20.35 -7.62 -11.43
CA ILE A 57 20.34 -6.47 -12.32
C ILE A 57 20.96 -5.25 -11.61
N ASP A 58 21.88 -4.55 -12.27
CA ASP A 58 22.42 -3.29 -11.75
C ASP A 58 21.34 -2.21 -11.82
N TYR A 59 20.90 -1.72 -10.65
CA TYR A 59 19.89 -0.67 -10.56
C TYR A 59 20.29 0.61 -11.31
N ASN A 60 21.59 0.94 -11.38
CA ASN A 60 22.08 2.09 -12.16
C ASN A 60 21.79 1.93 -13.66
N TRP A 61 21.80 0.69 -14.16
CA TRP A 61 21.43 0.41 -15.54
C TRP A 61 19.92 0.63 -15.75
N VAL A 62 19.08 0.18 -14.84
CA VAL A 62 17.62 0.40 -14.86
C VAL A 62 17.30 1.89 -14.83
N LEU A 63 17.98 2.65 -13.95
CA LEU A 63 17.77 4.08 -13.80
C LEU A 63 18.16 4.91 -15.04
N LYS A 64 18.94 4.37 -15.99
CA LYS A 64 19.16 5.06 -17.29
C LYS A 64 17.87 5.22 -18.10
N PHE A 65 16.90 4.33 -17.89
CA PHE A 65 15.64 4.31 -18.60
C PHE A 65 14.47 4.92 -17.79
N TYR A 66 14.76 5.78 -16.81
CA TYR A 66 13.75 6.31 -15.89
C TYR A 66 12.57 7.02 -16.61
N TRP A 67 12.80 7.71 -17.73
CA TRP A 67 11.73 8.28 -18.54
C TRP A 67 10.87 7.22 -19.23
N LEU A 68 11.49 6.13 -19.69
CA LEU A 68 10.75 5.01 -20.28
C LEU A 68 9.91 4.29 -19.23
N ILE A 69 10.46 4.11 -18.03
CA ILE A 69 9.73 3.55 -16.88
C ILE A 69 8.50 4.42 -16.55
N TYR A 70 8.67 5.75 -16.55
CA TYR A 70 7.58 6.67 -16.30
C TYR A 70 6.51 6.62 -17.40
N ALA A 71 6.90 6.65 -18.66
CA ALA A 71 5.99 6.54 -19.80
C ALA A 71 5.24 5.21 -19.82
N PHE A 72 5.93 4.10 -19.52
CA PHE A 72 5.33 2.78 -19.40
C PHE A 72 4.32 2.72 -18.27
N ASN A 73 4.64 3.32 -17.12
CA ASN A 73 3.71 3.43 -16.00
C ASN A 73 2.42 4.18 -16.37
N LEU A 74 2.54 5.33 -17.04
CA LEU A 74 1.37 6.07 -17.52
C LEU A 74 0.54 5.26 -18.52
N LEU A 75 1.21 4.55 -19.44
CA LEU A 75 0.53 3.66 -20.38
C LEU A 75 -0.29 2.59 -19.67
N LEU A 76 0.29 1.92 -18.66
CA LEU A 76 -0.41 0.90 -17.89
C LEU A 76 -1.62 1.46 -17.14
N LEU A 77 -1.49 2.65 -16.54
CA LEU A 77 -2.63 3.30 -15.86
C LEU A 77 -3.75 3.67 -16.83
N LEU A 78 -3.41 4.15 -18.04
CA LEU A 78 -4.39 4.46 -19.08
C LEU A 78 -5.06 3.20 -19.62
N LEU A 79 -4.35 2.06 -19.71
CA LEU A 79 -4.93 0.80 -20.17
C LEU A 79 -6.07 0.30 -19.26
N VAL A 80 -6.07 0.64 -17.97
CA VAL A 80 -7.16 0.30 -17.04
C VAL A 80 -8.47 0.98 -17.45
N GLU A 81 -8.42 2.16 -18.03
CA GLU A 81 -9.61 2.91 -18.49
C GLU A 81 -10.16 2.38 -19.83
N THR A 82 -9.48 1.41 -20.45
CA THR A 82 -9.90 0.77 -21.69
C THR A 82 -10.76 -0.47 -21.41
N PRO A 83 -11.37 -1.11 -22.42
CA PRO A 83 -12.12 -2.37 -22.27
C PRO A 83 -11.31 -3.55 -21.71
N LEU A 84 -9.98 -3.42 -21.58
CA LEU A 84 -9.11 -4.40 -20.91
C LEU A 84 -9.17 -4.29 -19.38
N GLY A 85 -9.75 -3.20 -18.88
CA GLY A 85 -9.96 -3.00 -17.46
C GLY A 85 -11.01 -3.95 -16.89
N ASP A 86 -10.70 -4.55 -15.76
CA ASP A 86 -11.60 -5.38 -14.97
C ASP A 86 -11.87 -4.72 -13.62
N GLY A 87 -13.09 -4.78 -13.16
CA GLY A 87 -13.48 -4.13 -11.92
C GLY A 87 -14.60 -4.84 -11.19
N ALA A 88 -14.70 -4.54 -9.91
CA ALA A 88 -15.80 -4.96 -9.06
C ALA A 88 -16.36 -3.73 -8.32
N ASN A 89 -17.66 -3.78 -7.98
CA ASN A 89 -18.34 -2.74 -7.18
C ASN A 89 -18.27 -1.31 -7.78
N GLY A 90 -18.27 -1.20 -9.12
CA GLY A 90 -18.27 0.09 -9.81
C GLY A 90 -16.90 0.77 -9.97
N ALA A 91 -15.83 0.14 -9.52
CA ALA A 91 -14.45 0.64 -9.66
C ALA A 91 -13.63 -0.30 -10.55
N VAL A 92 -13.13 0.24 -11.68
CA VAL A 92 -12.24 -0.49 -12.59
C VAL A 92 -10.80 -0.17 -12.20
N ARG A 93 -10.04 -1.18 -11.69
CA ARG A 93 -8.69 -0.98 -11.14
C ARG A 93 -7.69 -2.03 -11.59
N TRP A 94 -8.16 -3.10 -12.21
CA TRP A 94 -7.38 -4.27 -12.56
C TRP A 94 -7.30 -4.43 -14.06
N LEU A 95 -6.22 -5.01 -14.55
CA LEU A 95 -6.11 -5.52 -15.92
C LEU A 95 -6.27 -7.04 -15.87
N ASN A 96 -7.15 -7.58 -16.71
CA ASN A 96 -7.33 -9.02 -16.84
C ASN A 96 -6.48 -9.53 -18.02
N LEU A 97 -5.40 -10.21 -17.69
CA LEU A 97 -4.47 -10.80 -18.66
C LEU A 97 -4.67 -12.32 -18.73
N GLY A 98 -5.82 -12.75 -19.30
CA GLY A 98 -6.08 -14.18 -19.51
C GLY A 98 -6.25 -15.00 -18.22
N GLY A 99 -6.92 -14.42 -17.21
CA GLY A 99 -7.18 -15.06 -15.91
C GLY A 99 -6.22 -14.62 -14.79
N PHE A 100 -5.16 -13.88 -15.12
CA PHE A 100 -4.32 -13.22 -14.14
C PHE A 100 -4.76 -11.76 -13.99
N ARG A 101 -5.20 -11.39 -12.80
CA ARG A 101 -5.55 -10.01 -12.45
C ARG A 101 -4.33 -9.25 -11.97
N PHE A 102 -4.00 -8.17 -12.65
CA PHE A 102 -2.88 -7.30 -12.35
C PHE A 102 -3.37 -5.88 -12.08
N GLN A 103 -2.93 -5.26 -10.98
CA GLN A 103 -3.28 -3.89 -10.63
C GLN A 103 -2.12 -2.95 -10.98
N PRO A 104 -2.24 -2.11 -12.03
CA PRO A 104 -1.19 -1.20 -12.45
C PRO A 104 -0.78 -0.17 -11.40
N SER A 105 -1.70 0.27 -10.55
CA SER A 105 -1.41 1.23 -9.48
C SER A 105 -0.44 0.68 -8.41
N GLU A 106 -0.35 -0.63 -8.22
CA GLU A 106 0.66 -1.26 -7.37
C GLU A 106 2.07 -1.12 -7.96
N LEU A 107 2.21 -1.38 -9.27
CA LEU A 107 3.47 -1.17 -9.97
C LEU A 107 3.84 0.32 -10.07
N CYS A 108 2.83 1.20 -10.15
CA CYS A 108 3.02 2.65 -10.20
C CYS A 108 3.84 3.16 -9.01
N LYS A 109 3.64 2.62 -7.81
CA LYS A 109 4.42 2.98 -6.61
C LYS A 109 5.92 2.76 -6.84
N LEU A 110 6.30 1.60 -7.37
CA LEU A 110 7.70 1.26 -7.68
C LEU A 110 8.27 2.13 -8.80
N CYS A 111 7.50 2.32 -9.87
CA CYS A 111 7.91 3.16 -11.00
C CYS A 111 8.17 4.61 -10.58
N LEU A 112 7.30 5.18 -9.72
CA LEU A 112 7.47 6.55 -9.23
C LEU A 112 8.67 6.68 -8.29
N ILE A 113 8.94 5.70 -7.43
CA ILE A 113 10.15 5.69 -6.59
C ILE A 113 11.40 5.75 -7.48
N LEU A 114 11.50 4.86 -8.48
CA LEU A 114 12.65 4.81 -9.39
C LEU A 114 12.78 6.09 -10.21
N PHE A 115 11.66 6.59 -10.74
CA PHE A 115 11.64 7.81 -11.54
C PHE A 115 12.08 9.02 -10.73
N PHE A 116 11.44 9.30 -9.61
CA PHE A 116 11.74 10.48 -8.80
C PHE A 116 13.09 10.41 -8.11
N ALA A 117 13.54 9.23 -7.70
CA ALA A 117 14.91 9.08 -7.17
C ALA A 117 15.94 9.54 -8.20
N LYS A 118 15.81 9.10 -9.46
CA LYS A 118 16.74 9.54 -10.55
C LYS A 118 16.51 10.98 -10.98
N PHE A 119 15.27 11.43 -11.02
CA PHE A 119 14.93 12.80 -11.37
C PHE A 119 15.54 13.79 -10.36
N PHE A 120 15.34 13.57 -9.06
CA PHE A 120 15.88 14.45 -8.04
C PHE A 120 17.40 14.35 -7.91
N GLU A 121 18.01 13.17 -8.11
CA GLU A 121 19.46 13.03 -8.19
C GLU A 121 20.04 13.94 -9.30
N LYS A 122 19.40 13.94 -10.48
CA LYS A 122 19.84 14.75 -11.60
C LYS A 122 19.73 16.26 -11.36
N TYR A 123 18.71 16.70 -10.62
CA TYR A 123 18.41 18.11 -10.36
C TYR A 123 18.71 18.54 -8.93
N LYS A 124 19.55 17.79 -8.18
CA LYS A 124 19.82 18.01 -6.75
C LYS A 124 20.26 19.44 -6.41
N ASP A 125 21.10 20.05 -7.27
CA ASP A 125 21.69 21.38 -7.02
C ASP A 125 20.65 22.52 -7.16
N ILE A 126 19.56 22.27 -7.89
CA ILE A 126 18.48 23.23 -8.14
C ILE A 126 17.12 22.72 -7.65
N LEU A 127 17.10 21.66 -6.85
CA LEU A 127 15.89 21.01 -6.36
C LEU A 127 14.91 21.99 -5.70
N ASN A 128 15.43 22.92 -4.91
CA ASN A 128 14.64 23.88 -4.13
C ASN A 128 14.17 25.10 -4.95
N THR A 129 14.26 25.05 -6.29
CA THR A 129 13.72 26.09 -7.16
C THR A 129 12.26 25.80 -7.52
N TRP A 130 11.45 26.84 -7.62
CA TRP A 130 10.03 26.72 -7.98
C TRP A 130 9.80 26.00 -9.32
N LYS A 131 10.76 26.11 -10.25
CA LYS A 131 10.69 25.42 -11.55
C LYS A 131 10.74 23.89 -11.38
N ILE A 132 11.69 23.38 -10.59
CA ILE A 132 11.84 21.94 -10.38
C ILE A 132 10.73 21.40 -9.50
N LEU A 133 10.32 22.16 -8.46
CA LEU A 133 9.20 21.78 -7.63
C LEU A 133 7.88 21.72 -8.43
N GLY A 134 7.60 22.74 -9.23
CA GLY A 134 6.42 22.76 -10.10
C GLY A 134 6.42 21.63 -11.13
N LEU A 135 7.59 21.38 -11.77
CA LEU A 135 7.72 20.28 -12.71
C LEU A 135 7.54 18.90 -12.03
N SER A 136 8.11 18.71 -10.84
CA SER A 136 7.94 17.46 -10.09
C SER A 136 6.50 17.26 -9.64
N ALA A 137 5.81 18.32 -9.22
CA ALA A 137 4.40 18.29 -8.88
C ALA A 137 3.53 17.94 -10.10
N LEU A 138 3.83 18.48 -11.27
CA LEU A 138 3.13 18.15 -12.52
C LEU A 138 3.34 16.67 -12.91
N LEU A 139 4.61 16.21 -12.89
CA LEU A 139 4.95 14.83 -13.22
C LEU A 139 4.38 13.83 -12.20
N PHE A 140 4.22 14.20 -10.94
CA PHE A 140 3.52 13.40 -9.94
C PHE A 140 2.00 13.47 -10.13
N GLY A 141 1.47 14.64 -10.45
CA GLY A 141 0.03 14.90 -10.60
C GLY A 141 -0.62 14.06 -11.69
N LEU A 142 0.10 13.77 -12.79
CA LEU A 142 -0.43 12.96 -13.89
C LEU A 142 -0.81 11.53 -13.43
N PRO A 143 0.09 10.70 -12.90
CA PRO A 143 -0.27 9.37 -12.43
C PRO A 143 -1.22 9.40 -11.23
N ALA A 144 -1.08 10.38 -10.32
CA ALA A 144 -1.99 10.52 -9.20
C ALA A 144 -3.43 10.81 -9.64
N PHE A 145 -3.61 11.68 -10.63
CA PHE A 145 -4.93 11.99 -11.22
C PHE A 145 -5.57 10.75 -11.85
N LEU A 146 -4.80 9.94 -12.61
CA LEU A 146 -5.31 8.70 -13.19
C LEU A 146 -5.77 7.71 -12.11
N VAL A 147 -5.02 7.58 -11.01
CA VAL A 147 -5.39 6.68 -9.91
C VAL A 147 -6.61 7.20 -9.14
N VAL A 148 -6.75 8.51 -8.97
CA VAL A 148 -7.97 9.12 -8.38
C VAL A 148 -9.20 8.82 -9.22
N ASN A 149 -9.09 8.89 -10.56
CA ASN A 149 -10.20 8.57 -11.47
C ASN A 149 -10.62 7.08 -11.42
N GLN A 150 -9.74 6.18 -10.94
CA GLN A 150 -10.04 4.77 -10.69
C GLN A 150 -10.71 4.52 -9.33
N PRO A 151 -11.37 5.48 -8.70
CA PRO A 151 -11.78 5.69 -7.31
C PRO A 151 -10.94 4.93 -6.26
N ASP A 152 -9.60 5.03 -6.35
CA ASP A 152 -8.67 4.39 -5.43
C ASP A 152 -7.97 5.42 -4.52
N LEU A 153 -8.72 5.88 -3.52
CA LEU A 153 -8.23 6.89 -2.57
C LEU A 153 -7.04 6.40 -1.74
N SER A 154 -7.06 5.13 -1.32
CA SER A 154 -5.99 4.56 -0.48
C SER A 154 -4.65 4.50 -1.21
N THR A 155 -4.66 4.05 -2.45
CA THR A 155 -3.46 4.05 -3.29
C THR A 155 -3.00 5.47 -3.61
N THR A 156 -3.91 6.40 -3.88
CA THR A 156 -3.57 7.81 -4.10
C THR A 156 -2.85 8.42 -2.89
N ILE A 157 -3.36 8.19 -1.67
CA ILE A 157 -2.69 8.64 -0.44
C ILE A 157 -1.30 8.01 -0.32
N SER A 158 -1.18 6.71 -0.60
CA SER A 158 0.12 6.02 -0.58
C SER A 158 1.11 6.63 -1.57
N LEU A 159 0.67 6.98 -2.79
CA LEU A 159 1.50 7.68 -3.79
C LEU A 159 1.95 9.06 -3.29
N CYS A 160 1.06 9.82 -2.65
CA CYS A 160 1.41 11.11 -2.06
C CYS A 160 2.48 10.96 -0.96
N VAL A 161 2.33 9.97 -0.08
CA VAL A 161 3.31 9.70 0.98
C VAL A 161 4.67 9.31 0.37
N ILE A 162 4.69 8.45 -0.66
CA ILE A 162 5.90 8.08 -1.39
C ILE A 162 6.57 9.32 -1.99
N PHE A 163 5.82 10.15 -2.71
CA PHE A 163 6.36 11.35 -3.34
C PHE A 163 6.98 12.31 -2.33
N VAL A 164 6.25 12.60 -1.23
CA VAL A 164 6.73 13.47 -0.15
C VAL A 164 7.97 12.89 0.49
N THR A 165 8.01 11.58 0.72
CA THR A 165 9.18 10.91 1.30
C THR A 165 10.39 10.99 0.38
N VAL A 166 10.23 10.70 -0.90
CA VAL A 166 11.35 10.72 -1.88
C VAL A 166 11.91 12.13 -2.06
N ILE A 167 11.06 13.16 -2.16
CA ILE A 167 11.53 14.54 -2.29
C ILE A 167 12.17 15.05 -0.99
N PHE A 168 11.69 14.62 0.17
CA PHE A 168 12.28 14.92 1.47
C PHE A 168 13.71 14.35 1.56
N VAL A 169 13.87 13.06 1.25
CA VAL A 169 15.18 12.38 1.25
C VAL A 169 16.14 12.99 0.21
N ALA A 170 15.60 13.50 -0.91
CA ALA A 170 16.39 14.18 -1.93
C ALA A 170 16.98 15.54 -1.49
N GLY A 171 16.56 16.07 -0.34
CA GLY A 171 17.10 17.30 0.24
C GLY A 171 16.21 18.53 0.06
N LEU A 172 14.90 18.33 0.14
CA LEU A 172 13.96 19.47 0.19
C LEU A 172 14.26 20.36 1.40
N SER A 173 14.30 21.67 1.18
CA SER A 173 14.66 22.61 2.25
C SER A 173 13.59 22.65 3.36
N TRP A 174 14.05 22.75 4.61
CA TRP A 174 13.17 22.82 5.78
C TRP A 174 12.21 24.03 5.74
N LYS A 175 12.60 25.11 5.05
CA LYS A 175 11.73 26.28 4.83
C LYS A 175 10.52 25.94 3.97
N LEU A 176 10.70 25.13 2.93
CA LEU A 176 9.60 24.67 2.07
C LEU A 176 8.71 23.67 2.80
N ILE A 177 9.30 22.77 3.58
CA ILE A 177 8.55 21.82 4.41
C ILE A 177 7.70 22.59 5.44
N GLY A 178 8.31 23.53 6.16
CA GLY A 178 7.61 24.38 7.12
C GLY A 178 6.46 25.17 6.46
N GLY A 179 6.71 25.77 5.29
CA GLY A 179 5.68 26.45 4.51
C GLY A 179 4.53 25.54 4.09
N ALA A 180 4.86 24.33 3.61
CA ALA A 180 3.86 23.32 3.24
C ALA A 180 3.03 22.86 4.44
N LEU A 181 3.61 22.68 5.62
CA LEU A 181 2.89 22.33 6.84
C LEU A 181 1.99 23.46 7.33
N VAL A 182 2.48 24.72 7.30
CA VAL A 182 1.68 25.90 7.70
C VAL A 182 0.44 26.07 6.84
N VAL A 183 0.51 25.73 5.55
CA VAL A 183 -0.66 25.80 4.65
C VAL A 183 -1.46 24.49 4.68
N GLY A 184 -0.78 23.34 4.69
CA GLY A 184 -1.40 22.04 4.58
C GLY A 184 -2.23 21.65 5.81
N ILE A 185 -1.74 21.92 7.02
CA ILE A 185 -2.49 21.57 8.25
C ILE A 185 -3.83 22.33 8.31
N PRO A 186 -3.89 23.66 8.16
CA PRO A 186 -5.16 24.36 8.10
C PRO A 186 -6.06 23.88 6.95
N ALA A 187 -5.48 23.60 5.77
CA ALA A 187 -6.26 23.10 4.64
C ALA A 187 -6.92 21.74 4.94
N VAL A 188 -6.22 20.81 5.62
CA VAL A 188 -6.79 19.53 6.07
C VAL A 188 -7.90 19.77 7.11
N VAL A 189 -7.71 20.67 8.06
CA VAL A 189 -8.75 21.01 9.06
C VAL A 189 -10.00 21.57 8.39
N VAL A 190 -9.83 22.50 7.44
CA VAL A 190 -10.95 23.06 6.67
C VAL A 190 -11.62 21.96 5.84
N PHE A 191 -10.86 21.09 5.18
CA PHE A 191 -11.39 19.98 4.38
C PHE A 191 -12.22 19.02 5.23
N ILE A 192 -11.72 18.62 6.41
CA ILE A 192 -12.49 17.78 7.36
C ILE A 192 -13.76 18.51 7.81
N SER A 193 -13.67 19.79 8.13
CA SER A 193 -14.83 20.59 8.54
C SER A 193 -15.90 20.67 7.45
N LEU A 194 -15.49 20.76 6.18
CA LEU A 194 -16.41 20.74 5.03
C LEU A 194 -17.09 19.38 4.85
N ILE A 195 -16.32 18.29 5.00
CA ILE A 195 -16.86 16.91 4.91
C ILE A 195 -17.89 16.63 6.02
N MET A 196 -17.75 17.24 7.18
CA MET A 196 -18.70 17.06 8.28
C MET A 196 -20.07 17.72 8.01
N GLN A 197 -20.18 18.65 7.05
CA GLN A 197 -21.45 19.27 6.70
C GLN A 197 -22.41 18.27 6.03
N PRO A 198 -23.73 18.28 6.35
CA PRO A 198 -24.69 17.33 5.81
C PRO A 198 -24.83 17.39 4.28
N ASP A 199 -24.81 18.60 3.71
CA ASP A 199 -25.13 18.89 2.31
C ASP A 199 -23.89 19.02 1.41
N GLN A 200 -22.73 18.47 1.83
CA GLN A 200 -21.51 18.56 1.04
C GLN A 200 -21.59 17.70 -0.23
N THR A 201 -20.99 18.18 -1.32
CA THR A 201 -20.88 17.51 -2.62
C THR A 201 -19.45 17.24 -3.05
N ILE A 202 -18.46 17.45 -2.15
CA ILE A 202 -17.02 17.39 -2.45
C ILE A 202 -16.55 15.94 -2.50
N VAL A 203 -17.13 15.08 -1.66
CA VAL A 203 -16.74 13.67 -1.48
C VAL A 203 -18.00 12.81 -1.60
N GLU A 204 -17.85 11.65 -2.24
CA GLU A 204 -18.91 10.65 -2.36
C GLU A 204 -19.41 10.20 -0.97
N ASP A 205 -20.71 9.94 -0.84
CA ASP A 205 -21.35 9.61 0.43
C ASP A 205 -20.68 8.42 1.14
N TYR A 206 -20.27 7.38 0.40
CA TYR A 206 -19.62 6.22 1.01
C TYR A 206 -18.23 6.57 1.59
N GLN A 207 -17.48 7.47 0.95
CA GLN A 207 -16.17 7.93 1.46
C GLN A 207 -16.36 8.82 2.69
N ARG A 208 -17.35 9.71 2.64
CA ARG A 208 -17.73 10.55 3.77
C ARG A 208 -18.09 9.73 4.99
N ARG A 209 -18.95 8.72 4.86
CA ARG A 209 -19.37 7.84 5.95
C ARG A 209 -18.18 7.11 6.58
N ARG A 210 -17.21 6.65 5.80
CA ARG A 210 -15.96 6.05 6.32
C ARG A 210 -15.15 7.02 7.18
N ILE A 211 -15.01 8.28 6.74
CA ILE A 211 -14.31 9.31 7.52
C ILE A 211 -15.07 9.61 8.81
N LEU A 212 -16.40 9.75 8.73
CA LEU A 212 -17.24 10.02 9.90
C LEU A 212 -17.28 8.83 10.87
N ALA A 213 -17.28 7.61 10.39
CA ALA A 213 -17.19 6.40 11.21
C ALA A 213 -15.87 6.32 11.98
N TRP A 214 -14.78 6.79 11.38
CA TRP A 214 -13.49 6.89 12.07
C TRP A 214 -13.49 7.96 13.16
N LEU A 215 -14.13 9.11 12.90
CA LEU A 215 -14.20 10.22 13.87
C LEU A 215 -15.22 9.97 14.99
N ASN A 216 -16.34 9.34 14.68
CA ASN A 216 -17.42 9.08 15.63
C ASN A 216 -18.06 7.72 15.39
N PRO A 217 -17.38 6.62 15.78
CA PRO A 217 -17.85 5.25 15.53
C PRO A 217 -19.16 4.91 16.24
N ALA A 218 -19.52 5.62 17.30
CA ALA A 218 -20.77 5.39 18.04
C ALA A 218 -22.01 5.84 17.25
N VAL A 219 -21.87 6.88 16.41
CA VAL A 219 -22.99 7.40 15.58
C VAL A 219 -23.08 6.62 14.25
N TYR A 220 -21.95 6.21 13.70
CA TYR A 220 -21.83 5.47 12.44
C TYR A 220 -21.48 4.01 12.67
N ALA A 221 -22.29 3.35 13.50
CA ALA A 221 -22.00 2.00 13.99
C ALA A 221 -21.93 0.96 12.87
N ASP A 222 -22.76 1.09 11.82
CA ASP A 222 -22.78 0.15 10.68
C ASP A 222 -21.47 0.20 9.88
N GLU A 223 -20.96 1.39 9.59
CA GLU A 223 -19.69 1.58 8.88
C GLU A 223 -18.48 1.25 9.77
N ALA A 224 -18.59 1.47 11.08
CA ALA A 224 -17.56 1.16 12.07
C ALA A 224 -17.53 -0.33 12.48
N TYR A 225 -18.57 -1.09 12.15
CA TYR A 225 -18.79 -2.47 12.62
C TYR A 225 -17.58 -3.37 12.38
N GLN A 226 -17.07 -3.40 11.18
CA GLN A 226 -15.92 -4.27 10.82
C GLN A 226 -14.65 -3.87 11.59
N GLN A 227 -14.41 -2.57 11.75
CA GLN A 227 -13.26 -2.05 12.49
C GLN A 227 -13.36 -2.38 13.98
N GLN A 228 -14.54 -2.23 14.59
CA GLN A 228 -14.76 -2.57 16.00
C GLN A 228 -14.59 -4.06 16.26
N ASN A 229 -15.13 -4.90 15.37
CA ASN A 229 -14.95 -6.34 15.44
C ASN A 229 -13.47 -6.74 15.27
N SER A 230 -12.71 -6.06 14.42
CA SER A 230 -11.26 -6.27 14.25
C SER A 230 -10.51 -5.97 15.55
N ILE A 231 -10.82 -4.84 16.20
CA ILE A 231 -10.21 -4.45 17.48
C ILE A 231 -10.55 -5.49 18.56
N THR A 232 -11.80 -5.92 18.61
CA THR A 232 -12.27 -6.95 19.55
C THR A 232 -11.57 -8.28 19.30
N ALA A 233 -11.42 -8.69 18.04
CA ALA A 233 -10.72 -9.92 17.66
C ALA A 233 -9.25 -9.90 18.09
N ILE A 234 -8.51 -8.82 17.79
CA ILE A 234 -7.11 -8.64 18.20
C ILE A 234 -7.01 -8.71 19.74
N GLY A 235 -7.89 -7.99 20.47
CA GLY A 235 -7.90 -7.99 21.93
C GLY A 235 -8.23 -9.36 22.53
N SER A 236 -9.09 -10.13 21.85
CA SER A 236 -9.48 -11.48 22.32
C SER A 236 -8.36 -12.51 22.26
N GLY A 237 -7.32 -12.28 21.45
CA GLY A 237 -6.15 -13.15 21.35
C GLY A 237 -5.20 -13.04 22.54
N GLN A 238 -5.34 -12.00 23.36
CA GLN A 238 -4.48 -11.80 24.55
C GLN A 238 -2.97 -11.87 24.22
N LEU A 239 -2.17 -12.52 25.10
CA LEU A 239 -0.72 -12.57 24.94
C LEU A 239 -0.27 -13.59 23.88
N VAL A 240 -0.80 -14.80 23.90
CA VAL A 240 -0.32 -15.95 23.12
C VAL A 240 -1.25 -16.40 21.99
N GLY A 241 -2.43 -15.78 21.88
CA GLY A 241 -3.44 -16.14 20.89
C GLY A 241 -4.27 -17.37 21.24
N LYS A 242 -5.30 -17.60 20.42
CA LYS A 242 -6.20 -18.77 20.54
C LYS A 242 -5.67 -20.00 19.77
N GLY A 243 -4.53 -19.88 19.11
CA GLY A 243 -3.94 -20.89 18.24
C GLY A 243 -4.38 -20.80 16.79
N LEU A 244 -3.47 -21.19 15.88
CA LEU A 244 -3.75 -21.28 14.45
C LEU A 244 -4.86 -22.30 14.16
N ASN A 245 -5.63 -22.04 13.10
CA ASN A 245 -6.79 -22.86 12.71
C ASN A 245 -7.85 -22.98 13.80
N ASN A 246 -8.05 -21.95 14.59
CA ASN A 246 -9.08 -21.92 15.60
C ASN A 246 -10.48 -22.05 14.97
N ASN A 247 -11.21 -23.12 15.32
CA ASN A 247 -12.52 -23.43 14.75
C ASN A 247 -13.69 -22.97 15.64
N LEU A 248 -13.46 -22.07 16.60
CA LEU A 248 -14.55 -21.50 17.39
C LEU A 248 -15.50 -20.70 16.50
N VAL A 249 -16.81 -20.90 16.66
CA VAL A 249 -17.85 -20.17 15.91
C VAL A 249 -17.76 -18.66 16.18
N THR A 250 -17.26 -18.28 17.35
CA THR A 250 -17.08 -16.88 17.76
C THR A 250 -15.78 -16.25 17.23
N SER A 251 -14.97 -16.99 16.46
CA SER A 251 -13.78 -16.42 15.85
C SER A 251 -14.14 -15.49 14.66
N VAL A 252 -13.29 -14.55 14.41
CA VAL A 252 -13.45 -13.56 13.33
C VAL A 252 -13.67 -14.20 11.96
N LYS A 253 -12.97 -15.31 11.69
CA LYS A 253 -13.07 -16.02 10.40
C LYS A 253 -14.34 -16.86 10.25
N ASN A 254 -14.85 -17.43 11.34
CA ASN A 254 -15.99 -18.37 11.30
C ASN A 254 -17.33 -17.68 11.61
N GLY A 255 -17.30 -16.59 12.36
CA GLY A 255 -18.51 -15.90 12.81
C GLY A 255 -19.11 -14.92 11.81
N SER A 256 -18.52 -14.74 10.63
CA SER A 256 -18.94 -13.74 9.61
C SER A 256 -19.06 -12.31 10.17
N PHE A 257 -18.31 -11.99 11.24
CA PHE A 257 -18.32 -10.66 11.87
C PHE A 257 -17.55 -9.62 11.04
N ILE A 258 -16.66 -10.06 10.15
CA ILE A 258 -15.85 -9.22 9.28
C ILE A 258 -15.94 -9.78 7.87
N ALA A 259 -16.22 -8.92 6.90
CA ALA A 259 -16.14 -9.28 5.49
C ALA A 259 -14.66 -9.38 5.06
N GLU A 260 -14.33 -10.37 4.22
CA GLU A 260 -12.99 -10.57 3.64
C GLU A 260 -11.87 -10.59 4.69
N PRO A 261 -11.95 -11.43 5.75
CA PRO A 261 -10.94 -11.48 6.81
C PRO A 261 -9.56 -11.92 6.29
N GLN A 262 -9.50 -12.66 5.15
CA GLN A 262 -8.28 -13.16 4.51
C GLN A 262 -7.51 -12.08 3.74
N THR A 263 -8.11 -10.92 3.47
CA THR A 263 -7.50 -9.81 2.72
C THR A 263 -7.36 -8.56 3.59
N ASP A 264 -8.44 -7.79 3.74
CA ASP A 264 -8.44 -6.47 4.35
C ASP A 264 -8.20 -6.49 5.86
N PHE A 265 -8.57 -7.59 6.53
CA PHE A 265 -8.50 -7.71 7.97
C PHE A 265 -7.63 -8.90 8.45
N ILE A 266 -6.68 -9.33 7.64
CA ILE A 266 -5.80 -10.47 7.97
C ILE A 266 -5.03 -10.27 9.30
N PHE A 267 -4.70 -9.01 9.63
CA PHE A 267 -4.04 -8.69 10.90
C PHE A 267 -4.96 -8.94 12.11
N ALA A 268 -6.29 -8.83 11.95
CA ALA A 268 -7.24 -9.18 13.00
C ALA A 268 -7.25 -10.69 13.24
N VAL A 269 -7.18 -11.49 12.18
CA VAL A 269 -7.03 -12.96 12.30
C VAL A 269 -5.71 -13.32 12.98
N ALA A 270 -4.60 -12.68 12.56
CA ALA A 270 -3.31 -12.87 13.20
C ALA A 270 -3.33 -12.50 14.69
N GLY A 271 -3.99 -11.40 15.05
CA GLY A 271 -4.14 -10.96 16.43
C GLY A 271 -4.94 -11.93 17.28
N GLU A 272 -6.03 -12.46 16.74
CA GLU A 272 -6.86 -13.46 17.43
C GLU A 272 -6.12 -14.80 17.61
N GLU A 273 -5.44 -15.28 16.58
CA GLU A 273 -4.83 -16.62 16.56
C GLU A 273 -3.42 -16.68 17.15
N LEU A 274 -2.59 -15.64 16.93
CA LEU A 274 -1.20 -15.57 17.39
C LEU A 274 -1.01 -14.66 18.61
N GLY A 275 -2.02 -13.87 18.96
CA GLY A 275 -1.99 -12.95 20.09
C GLY A 275 -1.02 -11.79 19.92
N PHE A 276 -0.72 -11.11 21.03
CA PHE A 276 0.19 -9.97 21.07
C PHE A 276 1.60 -10.32 20.57
N ILE A 277 2.12 -11.49 20.97
CA ILE A 277 3.47 -11.93 20.56
C ILE A 277 3.55 -12.09 19.04
N GLY A 278 2.53 -12.70 18.41
CA GLY A 278 2.48 -12.84 16.96
C GLY A 278 2.41 -11.49 16.24
N CYS A 279 1.52 -10.59 16.69
CA CYS A 279 1.40 -9.24 16.14
C CYS A 279 2.69 -8.43 16.29
N ALA A 280 3.32 -8.47 17.47
CA ALA A 280 4.58 -7.80 17.73
C ALA A 280 5.71 -8.35 16.83
N THR A 281 5.74 -9.67 16.61
CA THR A 281 6.70 -10.31 15.70
C THR A 281 6.49 -9.83 14.25
N ILE A 282 5.25 -9.75 13.77
CA ILE A 282 4.93 -9.25 12.43
C ILE A 282 5.41 -7.80 12.27
N ILE A 283 5.06 -6.93 13.24
CA ILE A 283 5.46 -5.52 13.21
C ILE A 283 6.98 -5.37 13.26
N LEU A 284 7.66 -6.16 14.12
CA LEU A 284 9.12 -6.15 14.22
C LEU A 284 9.78 -6.59 12.91
N LEU A 285 9.29 -7.66 12.28
CA LEU A 285 9.81 -8.11 10.98
C LEU A 285 9.64 -7.05 9.91
N LEU A 286 8.47 -6.38 9.85
CA LEU A 286 8.24 -5.26 8.92
C LEU A 286 9.18 -4.08 9.19
N ALA A 287 9.50 -3.79 10.45
CA ALA A 287 10.42 -2.72 10.81
C ALA A 287 11.89 -3.06 10.50
N LEU A 288 12.24 -4.35 10.45
CA LEU A 288 13.60 -4.83 10.15
C LEU A 288 13.87 -4.97 8.65
N ILE A 289 12.82 -5.05 7.81
CA ILE A 289 12.87 -5.05 6.33
C ILE A 289 13.10 -3.62 5.82
#